data_346b59800a594e617629710a635b610b
#
_entry.id   346b59800a594e617629710a635b610b
#
_cell.length_a   1.000
_cell.length_b   1.000
_cell.length_c   1.000
_cell.angle_alpha   90.00
_cell.angle_beta   90.00
_cell.angle_gamma   90.00
#
_symmetry.space_group_name_H-M   'P 1'
#
loop_
_entity.id
_entity.type
_entity.pdbx_description
1 polymer ?
#
loop_
_entity_poly.entity_id
_entity_poly.type
_entity_poly.pdbx_seq_one_letter_code
_entity_poly.pdbx_strand_id
1 'polypeptide(L)'
;MASPIAIKKQKPMSKKMLDHFEKRLMDERKRVLKELGHYDETFGSTPQGADGDLSAYSFHMADQGTDAMEREKAFLFASQEGRFLWHLDEALRRLYRSPETFGKCHNCGQDIAYERLDALPHARFCIDCKQREEDAKRQS
;
A
#
# COMPACT_ATOMS: atom_id res chain seq x y z
N MET A 1 9.11 23.78 4.82
CA MET A 1 8.30 23.97 4.29
C MET A 1 8.31 23.76 3.03
N ALA A 2 7.87 23.04 2.55
CA ALA A 2 8.08 22.76 1.28
C ALA A 2 6.94 23.20 0.50
N SER A 3 7.11 24.14 -0.25
CA SER A 3 6.21 24.36 -1.33
C SER A 3 6.14 23.03 -2.10
N PRO A 4 4.99 22.74 -2.68
CA PRO A 4 4.89 21.60 -3.55
C PRO A 4 5.92 21.81 -4.62
N ILE A 5 7.01 21.12 -4.46
CA ILE A 5 8.04 21.14 -5.46
C ILE A 5 7.41 20.55 -6.69
N ALA A 6 7.26 21.37 -7.70
CA ALA A 6 6.86 20.87 -8.99
C ALA A 6 7.73 19.67 -9.27
N ILE A 7 7.10 18.52 -9.38
CA ILE A 7 7.79 17.29 -9.70
C ILE A 7 8.60 17.60 -10.92
N LYS A 8 9.90 17.72 -10.74
CA LYS A 8 10.79 17.91 -11.86
C LYS A 8 10.47 16.81 -12.85
N LYS A 9 10.28 17.17 -14.08
CA LYS A 9 9.99 16.22 -15.13
C LYS A 9 11.18 15.26 -15.24
N GLN A 10 11.25 14.36 -14.30
CA GLN A 10 12.24 13.32 -14.41
C GLN A 10 11.68 12.24 -15.30
N LYS A 11 12.58 11.55 -15.94
CA LYS A 11 12.21 10.49 -16.86
C LYS A 11 11.36 9.45 -16.13
N PRO A 12 10.17 9.12 -16.65
CA PRO A 12 9.36 8.08 -16.00
C PRO A 12 10.07 6.73 -16.08
N MET A 13 9.69 5.83 -15.19
CA MET A 13 10.25 4.49 -15.21
C MET A 13 9.89 3.79 -16.50
N SER A 14 10.78 2.94 -16.98
CA SER A 14 10.51 2.10 -18.15
C SER A 14 9.36 1.14 -17.80
N LYS A 15 8.70 0.66 -18.83
CA LYS A 15 7.63 -0.32 -18.66
C LYS A 15 8.14 -1.56 -17.93
N LYS A 16 9.36 -1.99 -18.23
CA LYS A 16 9.96 -3.14 -17.58
C LYS A 16 10.09 -2.93 -16.07
N MET A 17 10.51 -1.74 -15.67
CA MET A 17 10.63 -1.39 -14.26
C MET A 17 9.27 -1.33 -13.58
N LEU A 18 8.29 -0.73 -14.25
CA LEU A 18 6.93 -0.67 -13.71
C LEU A 18 6.33 -2.05 -13.54
N ASP A 19 6.56 -2.94 -14.51
CA ASP A 19 6.08 -4.33 -14.40
C ASP A 19 6.74 -5.04 -13.22
N HIS A 20 8.03 -4.78 -12.99
CA HIS A 20 8.74 -5.36 -11.86
C HIS A 20 8.12 -4.92 -10.55
N PHE A 21 7.86 -3.63 -10.39
CA PHE A 21 7.29 -3.12 -9.14
C PHE A 21 5.83 -3.51 -8.97
N GLU A 22 5.08 -3.62 -10.06
CA GLU A 22 3.72 -4.16 -10.00
C GLU A 22 3.74 -5.56 -9.41
N LYS A 23 4.64 -6.40 -9.92
CA LYS A 23 4.77 -7.76 -9.43
C LYS A 23 5.17 -7.78 -7.96
N ARG A 24 6.13 -6.93 -7.58
CA ARG A 24 6.55 -6.83 -6.19
C ARG A 24 5.39 -6.46 -5.27
N LEU A 25 4.58 -5.48 -5.69
CA LEU A 25 3.42 -5.04 -4.92
C LEU A 25 2.37 -6.16 -4.82
N MET A 26 2.13 -6.85 -5.92
CA MET A 26 1.16 -7.94 -5.91
C MET A 26 1.61 -9.10 -5.04
N ASP A 27 2.91 -9.43 -5.07
CA ASP A 27 3.44 -10.50 -4.23
C ASP A 27 3.32 -10.14 -2.75
N GLU A 28 3.67 -8.91 -2.39
CA GLU A 28 3.53 -8.45 -1.01
C GLU A 28 2.07 -8.43 -0.57
N ARG A 29 1.20 -7.98 -1.45
CA ARG A 29 -0.24 -7.95 -1.18
C ARG A 29 -0.77 -9.34 -0.90
N LYS A 30 -0.37 -10.30 -1.72
CA LYS A 30 -0.78 -11.69 -1.56
C LYS A 30 -0.32 -12.25 -0.20
N ARG A 31 0.91 -11.92 0.18
CA ARG A 31 1.45 -12.37 1.46
C ARG A 31 0.65 -11.79 2.63
N VAL A 32 0.35 -10.50 2.56
CA VAL A 32 -0.41 -9.84 3.63
C VAL A 32 -1.83 -10.38 3.71
N LEU A 33 -2.47 -10.60 2.56
CA LEU A 33 -3.82 -11.17 2.54
C LEU A 33 -3.85 -12.55 3.18
N LYS A 34 -2.80 -13.33 2.96
CA LYS A 34 -2.69 -14.64 3.58
C LYS A 34 -2.61 -14.53 5.11
N GLU A 35 -1.84 -13.58 5.60
CA GLU A 35 -1.76 -13.34 7.04
C GLU A 35 -3.09 -12.87 7.61
N LEU A 36 -3.78 -11.98 6.90
CA LEU A 36 -5.09 -11.51 7.32
C LEU A 36 -6.14 -12.63 7.27
N GLY A 37 -5.95 -13.60 6.40
CA GLY A 37 -6.84 -14.75 6.32
C GLY A 37 -6.90 -15.55 7.61
N HIS A 38 -5.81 -15.58 8.37
CA HIS A 38 -5.81 -16.26 9.67
C HIS A 38 -6.75 -15.59 10.66
N TYR A 39 -6.87 -14.27 10.59
CA TYR A 39 -7.81 -13.56 11.44
C TYR A 39 -9.25 -13.88 11.08
N ASP A 40 -9.53 -14.00 9.79
CA ASP A 40 -10.85 -14.40 9.32
C ASP A 40 -11.25 -15.77 9.87
N GLU A 41 -10.35 -16.72 9.81
CA GLU A 41 -10.60 -18.06 10.32
C GLU A 41 -10.90 -18.03 11.81
N THR A 42 -10.26 -17.14 12.55
CA THR A 42 -10.46 -17.01 13.98
C THR A 42 -11.82 -16.38 14.31
N PHE A 43 -12.28 -15.47 13.47
CA PHE A 43 -13.51 -14.72 13.76
C PHE A 43 -14.72 -15.17 12.93
N GLY A 44 -14.76 -16.41 12.54
CA GLY A 44 -15.90 -16.91 11.80
C GLY A 44 -15.70 -16.78 10.30
N SER A 45 -14.74 -17.51 9.81
CA SER A 45 -14.41 -17.46 8.40
C SER A 45 -15.61 -17.78 7.54
N THR A 46 -15.67 -17.12 6.42
CA THR A 46 -16.66 -17.45 5.42
C THR A 46 -16.18 -18.60 4.57
N PRO A 47 -17.10 -19.47 4.19
CA PRO A 47 -16.72 -20.64 3.36
C PRO A 47 -16.12 -20.26 2.03
N GLN A 48 -16.38 -19.06 1.55
CA GLN A 48 -15.87 -18.63 0.25
C GLN A 48 -14.48 -18.09 0.30
N GLY A 49 -13.91 -18.00 1.47
CA GLY A 49 -12.56 -17.49 1.61
C GLY A 49 -11.51 -18.34 0.91
N ALA A 50 -11.88 -19.50 0.46
CA ALA A 50 -10.96 -20.42 -0.20
C ALA A 50 -10.26 -19.78 -1.40
N ASP A 51 -10.95 -18.93 -2.12
CA ASP A 51 -10.37 -18.31 -3.31
C ASP A 51 -9.62 -17.03 -3.00
N GLY A 52 -9.65 -16.59 -1.75
CA GLY A 52 -8.92 -15.41 -1.34
C GLY A 52 -9.40 -14.11 -1.97
N ASP A 53 -10.60 -14.10 -2.48
CA ASP A 53 -11.13 -12.90 -3.09
C ASP A 53 -11.72 -11.99 -2.03
N LEU A 54 -10.90 -11.11 -1.52
CA LEU A 54 -11.31 -10.17 -0.49
C LEU A 54 -12.39 -9.22 -0.99
N SER A 55 -12.41 -8.95 -2.29
CA SER A 55 -13.42 -8.09 -2.88
C SER A 55 -14.80 -8.72 -2.81
N ALA A 56 -14.92 -10.00 -3.18
CA ALA A 56 -16.18 -10.71 -3.10
C ALA A 56 -16.66 -10.81 -1.65
N TYR A 57 -15.73 -11.07 -0.75
CA TYR A 57 -16.04 -11.12 0.68
C TYR A 57 -16.58 -9.78 1.16
N SER A 58 -15.94 -8.68 0.79
CA SER A 58 -16.37 -7.35 1.19
C SER A 58 -17.77 -7.01 0.66
N PHE A 59 -18.04 -7.36 -0.59
CA PHE A 59 -19.36 -7.14 -1.17
C PHE A 59 -20.43 -7.93 -0.44
N HIS A 60 -20.12 -9.18 -0.12
CA HIS A 60 -21.07 -10.03 0.60
C HIS A 60 -21.38 -9.47 1.98
N MET A 61 -20.36 -9.00 2.66
CA MET A 61 -20.52 -8.38 3.98
C MET A 61 -21.34 -7.10 3.90
N ALA A 62 -21.18 -6.32 2.85
CA ALA A 62 -21.96 -5.10 2.67
C ALA A 62 -23.44 -5.41 2.54
N ASP A 63 -23.78 -6.53 1.93
CA ASP A 63 -25.18 -6.94 1.78
C ASP A 63 -25.78 -7.42 3.09
N GLN A 64 -24.96 -7.88 4.02
CA GLN A 64 -25.45 -8.49 5.24
C GLN A 64 -25.54 -7.57 6.45
N GLY A 65 -24.91 -6.43 6.41
CA GLY A 65 -25.02 -5.54 7.55
C GLY A 65 -23.85 -4.60 7.70
N THR A 66 -24.17 -3.35 7.74
CA THR A 66 -23.21 -2.28 7.79
C THR A 66 -22.38 -2.28 9.07
N ASP A 67 -23.00 -2.60 10.20
CA ASP A 67 -22.32 -2.54 11.50
C ASP A 67 -21.22 -3.58 11.61
N ALA A 68 -21.49 -4.80 11.18
CA ALA A 68 -20.51 -5.86 11.22
C ALA A 68 -19.34 -5.54 10.28
N MET A 69 -19.66 -5.02 9.11
CA MET A 69 -18.66 -4.64 8.13
C MET A 69 -17.77 -3.51 8.64
N GLU A 70 -18.36 -2.50 9.26
CA GLU A 70 -17.59 -1.39 9.82
C GLU A 70 -16.66 -1.83 10.94
N ARG A 71 -17.13 -2.72 11.79
CA ARG A 71 -16.31 -3.28 12.85
C ARG A 71 -15.12 -4.04 12.30
N GLU A 72 -15.37 -4.84 11.28
CA GLU A 72 -14.33 -5.63 10.66
C GLU A 72 -13.30 -4.74 9.96
N LYS A 73 -13.78 -3.73 9.26
CA LYS A 73 -12.89 -2.74 8.65
C LYS A 73 -12.04 -2.05 9.70
N ALA A 74 -12.66 -1.62 10.78
CA ALA A 74 -11.92 -0.96 11.86
C ALA A 74 -10.87 -1.89 12.43
N PHE A 75 -11.20 -3.16 12.61
CA PHE A 75 -10.25 -4.14 13.10
C PHE A 75 -9.08 -4.32 12.12
N LEU A 76 -9.39 -4.47 10.84
CA LEU A 76 -8.36 -4.63 9.81
C LEU A 76 -7.44 -3.41 9.74
N PHE A 77 -8.03 -2.21 9.77
CA PHE A 77 -7.23 -0.98 9.73
C PHE A 77 -6.45 -0.74 11.01
N ALA A 78 -6.94 -1.26 12.13
CA ALA A 78 -6.21 -1.15 13.38
C ALA A 78 -5.01 -2.09 13.44
N SER A 79 -5.06 -3.17 12.69
CA SER A 79 -3.94 -4.10 12.66
C SER A 79 -2.80 -3.55 11.81
N GLN A 80 -1.59 -3.97 12.13
CA GLN A 80 -0.41 -3.56 11.37
C GLN A 80 -0.49 -4.07 9.94
N GLU A 81 -0.94 -5.30 9.77
CA GLU A 81 -1.09 -5.93 8.45
C GLU A 81 -2.14 -5.21 7.61
N GLY A 82 -3.23 -4.78 8.22
CA GLY A 82 -4.28 -4.05 7.50
C GLY A 82 -3.78 -2.71 7.00
N ARG A 83 -3.02 -1.99 7.83
CA ARG A 83 -2.44 -0.72 7.40
C ARG A 83 -1.42 -0.92 6.28
N PHE A 84 -0.64 -1.98 6.37
CA PHE A 84 0.31 -2.30 5.32
C PHE A 84 -0.41 -2.60 4.01
N LEU A 85 -1.49 -3.38 4.07
CA LEU A 85 -2.31 -3.67 2.89
C LEU A 85 -2.83 -2.39 2.26
N TRP A 86 -3.28 -1.46 3.08
CA TRP A 86 -3.76 -0.18 2.58
C TRP A 86 -2.67 0.56 1.79
N HIS A 87 -1.45 0.57 2.33
CA HIS A 87 -0.32 1.23 1.65
C HIS A 87 0.04 0.53 0.34
N LEU A 88 -0.04 -0.81 0.32
CA LEU A 88 0.22 -1.56 -0.91
C LEU A 88 -0.83 -1.24 -1.98
N ASP A 89 -2.08 -1.18 -1.60
CA ASP A 89 -3.17 -0.87 -2.52
C ASP A 89 -3.06 0.56 -3.04
N GLU A 90 -2.67 1.50 -2.19
CA GLU A 90 -2.43 2.87 -2.61
C GLU A 90 -1.29 2.96 -3.61
N ALA A 91 -0.22 2.20 -3.37
CA ALA A 91 0.91 2.17 -4.30
C ALA A 91 0.49 1.60 -5.65
N LEU A 92 -0.32 0.55 -5.65
CA LEU A 92 -0.85 -0.01 -6.88
C LEU A 92 -1.72 0.99 -7.64
N ARG A 93 -2.55 1.75 -6.93
CA ARG A 93 -3.35 2.80 -7.55
C ARG A 93 -2.47 3.84 -8.23
N ARG A 94 -1.41 4.28 -7.54
CA ARG A 94 -0.48 5.25 -8.13
C ARG A 94 0.19 4.69 -9.37
N LEU A 95 0.58 3.43 -9.32
CA LEU A 95 1.24 2.78 -10.45
C LEU A 95 0.32 2.71 -11.67
N TYR A 96 -0.95 2.43 -11.47
CA TYR A 96 -1.90 2.33 -12.57
C TYR A 96 -2.38 3.68 -13.05
N ARG A 97 -2.61 4.63 -12.16
CA ARG A 97 -3.16 5.94 -12.52
C ARG A 97 -2.11 6.92 -13.02
N SER A 98 -0.93 6.87 -12.42
CA SER A 98 0.12 7.84 -12.73
C SER A 98 1.46 7.15 -12.82
N PRO A 99 1.62 6.24 -13.79
CA PRO A 99 2.89 5.51 -13.91
C PRO A 99 4.07 6.44 -14.13
N GLU A 100 3.83 7.62 -14.70
CA GLU A 100 4.91 8.58 -14.95
C GLU A 100 5.48 9.17 -13.65
N THR A 101 4.74 9.12 -12.56
CA THR A 101 5.20 9.65 -11.28
C THR A 101 5.49 8.56 -10.26
N PHE A 102 5.24 7.30 -10.60
CA PHE A 102 5.51 6.21 -9.68
C PHE A 102 7.01 6.15 -9.37
N GLY A 103 7.35 5.93 -8.11
CA GLY A 103 8.75 5.88 -7.67
C GLY A 103 9.37 7.22 -7.39
N LYS A 104 8.58 8.29 -7.45
CA LYS A 104 9.04 9.62 -7.08
C LYS A 104 8.68 9.93 -5.63
N CYS A 105 9.57 10.59 -4.93
CA CYS A 105 9.30 11.02 -3.55
C CYS A 105 8.17 12.05 -3.53
N HIS A 106 7.18 11.83 -2.68
CA HIS A 106 6.04 12.74 -2.58
C HIS A 106 6.42 14.09 -1.95
N ASN A 107 7.56 14.15 -1.30
CA ASN A 107 7.99 15.38 -0.64
C ASN A 107 8.93 16.21 -1.51
N CYS A 108 9.97 15.60 -2.06
CA CYS A 108 10.98 16.34 -2.83
C CYS A 108 10.93 16.12 -4.34
N GLY A 109 10.14 15.16 -4.79
CA GLY A 109 9.97 14.89 -6.22
C GLY A 109 11.11 14.13 -6.87
N GLN A 110 12.16 13.83 -6.13
CA GLN A 110 13.28 13.07 -6.68
C GLN A 110 12.98 11.59 -6.72
N ASP A 111 13.72 10.86 -7.52
CA ASP A 111 13.55 9.41 -7.59
C ASP A 111 13.90 8.75 -6.26
N ILE A 112 13.05 7.82 -5.84
CA ILE A 112 13.37 6.95 -4.71
C ILE A 112 14.38 5.92 -5.24
N ALA A 113 15.45 5.68 -4.46
CA ALA A 113 16.48 4.74 -4.87
C ALA A 113 15.89 3.36 -5.18
N TYR A 114 16.40 2.73 -6.22
CA TYR A 114 15.90 1.44 -6.66
C TYR A 114 15.90 0.41 -5.53
N GLU A 115 17.00 0.34 -4.79
CA GLU A 115 17.13 -0.63 -3.71
C GLU A 115 16.08 -0.44 -2.63
N ARG A 116 15.78 0.82 -2.31
CA ARG A 116 14.75 1.13 -1.33
C ARG A 116 13.38 0.76 -1.85
N LEU A 117 13.11 1.10 -3.11
CA LEU A 117 11.81 0.83 -3.71
C LEU A 117 11.59 -0.67 -3.91
N ASP A 118 12.65 -1.41 -4.22
CA ASP A 118 12.56 -2.87 -4.36
C ASP A 118 12.26 -3.53 -3.02
N ALA A 119 12.87 -3.05 -1.95
CA ALA A 119 12.61 -3.57 -0.61
C ALA A 119 11.25 -3.11 -0.09
N LEU A 120 10.86 -1.88 -0.40
CA LEU A 120 9.63 -1.28 0.08
C LEU A 120 8.86 -0.69 -1.11
N PRO A 121 8.21 -1.54 -1.92
CA PRO A 121 7.58 -1.06 -3.16
C PRO A 121 6.44 -0.07 -2.94
N HIS A 122 5.95 0.04 -1.72
CA HIS A 122 4.93 1.01 -1.34
C HIS A 122 5.52 2.33 -0.86
N ALA A 123 6.84 2.49 -0.87
CA ALA A 123 7.48 3.69 -0.35
C ALA A 123 7.01 4.95 -1.09
N ARG A 124 6.72 6.00 -0.34
CA ARG A 124 6.30 7.30 -0.87
C ARG A 124 7.38 8.35 -0.74
N PHE A 125 8.37 8.10 0.10
CA PHE A 125 9.41 9.08 0.40
C PHE A 125 10.78 8.48 0.18
N CYS A 126 11.71 9.31 -0.30
CA CYS A 126 13.11 8.89 -0.38
C CYS A 126 13.67 8.77 1.03
N ILE A 127 14.84 8.14 1.14
CA ILE A 127 15.44 7.90 2.46
C ILE A 127 15.74 9.22 3.19
N ASP A 128 16.17 10.24 2.47
CA ASP A 128 16.50 11.53 3.08
C ASP A 128 15.26 12.20 3.67
N CYS A 129 14.16 12.21 2.92
CA CYS A 129 12.92 12.82 3.41
C CYS A 129 12.33 12.03 4.57
N LYS A 130 12.42 10.71 4.50
CA LYS A 130 11.94 9.86 5.59
C LYS A 130 12.77 10.08 6.85
N GLN A 131 14.07 10.23 6.71
CA GLN A 131 14.97 10.49 7.82
C GLN A 131 14.63 11.84 8.48
N ARG A 132 14.38 12.86 7.67
CA ARG A 132 13.99 14.17 8.19
C ARG A 132 12.68 14.13 8.95
N GLU A 133 11.72 13.35 8.45
CA GLU A 133 10.44 13.19 9.13
C GLU A 133 10.63 12.53 10.50
N GLU A 134 11.44 11.49 10.55
CA GLU A 134 11.71 10.80 11.81
C GLU A 134 12.45 11.69 12.81
N ASP A 135 13.42 12.47 12.31
CA ASP A 135 14.16 13.41 13.16
C ASP A 135 13.22 14.47 13.73
N ALA A 136 12.31 14.98 12.92
CA ALA A 136 11.35 15.96 13.38
C ALA A 136 10.44 15.39 14.47
N LYS A 137 10.03 14.15 14.33
CA LYS A 137 9.21 13.49 15.34
C LYS A 137 9.94 13.30 16.66
N ARG A 138 11.24 13.04 16.59
CA ARG A 138 12.05 12.89 17.81
C ARG A 138 12.20 14.19 18.57
N GLN A 139 12.13 15.32 17.85
CA GLN A 139 12.33 16.63 18.46
C GLN A 139 11.06 17.24 19.02
N SER A 140 9.91 16.64 18.74
CA SER A 140 8.63 17.21 19.20
C SER A 140 8.12 16.54 20.46
#